data_50b28ac0291d5d9087d60ea2940a6dda
#
_entry.id   50b28ac0291d5d9087d60ea2940a6dda
#
_cell.length_a   1.000
_cell.length_b   1.000
_cell.length_c   1.000
_cell.angle_alpha   90.00
_cell.angle_beta   90.00
_cell.angle_gamma   90.00
#
_symmetry.space_group_name_H-M   'P 1'
#
loop_
_entity.id
_entity.type
_entity.pdbx_description
1 polymer ?
#
loop_
_entity_poly.entity_id
_entity_poly.type
_entity_poly.pdbx_seq_one_letter_code
_entity_poly.pdbx_strand_id
1 'polypeptide(L)'
;MKNFLFLFIAIIFEIIATSALKKSEEFTKLIPSIITVIGYCGAFYFLSFAIRTIPVGFAYAIWSGVGIVLITIIGAVFFKEIPDLPAIIGLSLIVIGVIVINVFSKTTAH
;
A
#
# COMPACT_ATOMS: atom_id res chain seq x y z
N MET A 1 13.14 5.02 -12.59
CA MET A 1 11.71 5.07 -12.98
C MET A 1 11.05 3.71 -12.99
N LYS A 2 11.65 2.71 -13.64
CA LYS A 2 11.05 1.37 -13.68
C LYS A 2 10.80 0.78 -12.29
N ASN A 3 11.72 1.00 -11.36
CA ASN A 3 11.61 0.41 -10.03
C ASN A 3 10.48 1.03 -9.21
N PHE A 4 10.24 2.33 -9.38
CA PHE A 4 9.09 2.96 -8.75
C PHE A 4 7.78 2.51 -9.40
N LEU A 5 7.80 2.20 -10.70
CA LEU A 5 6.65 1.63 -11.37
C LEU A 5 6.31 0.25 -10.80
N PHE A 6 7.32 -0.61 -10.59
CA PHE A 6 7.13 -1.91 -9.95
C PHE A 6 6.56 -1.76 -8.54
N LEU A 7 7.06 -0.79 -7.80
CA LEU A 7 6.56 -0.51 -6.45
C LEU A 7 5.09 -0.10 -6.50
N PHE A 8 4.72 0.77 -7.42
CA PHE A 8 3.35 1.23 -7.57
C PHE A 8 2.40 0.07 -7.95
N ILE A 9 2.83 -0.79 -8.89
CA ILE A 9 2.05 -1.97 -9.27
C ILE A 9 1.86 -2.88 -8.06
N ALA A 10 2.92 -3.08 -7.27
CA ALA A 10 2.84 -3.89 -6.05
C ALA A 10 1.81 -3.33 -5.07
N ILE A 11 1.77 -2.02 -4.91
CA ILE A 11 0.81 -1.36 -4.04
C ILE A 11 -0.62 -1.59 -4.53
N ILE A 12 -0.85 -1.49 -5.84
CA ILE A 12 -2.19 -1.73 -6.41
C ILE A 12 -2.63 -3.17 -6.14
N PHE A 13 -1.76 -4.16 -6.36
CA PHE A 13 -2.07 -5.55 -6.05
C PHE A 13 -2.41 -5.74 -4.57
N GLU A 14 -1.63 -5.09 -3.69
CA GLU A 14 -1.85 -5.18 -2.25
C GLU A 14 -3.20 -4.60 -1.85
N ILE A 15 -3.58 -3.46 -2.41
CA ILE A 15 -4.84 -2.82 -2.10
C ILE A 15 -6.02 -3.71 -2.52
N ILE A 16 -5.93 -4.32 -3.70
CA ILE A 16 -6.94 -5.27 -4.15
C ILE A 16 -7.00 -6.46 -3.20
N ALA A 17 -5.84 -6.99 -2.81
CA ALA A 17 -5.77 -8.14 -1.90
C ALA A 17 -6.36 -7.81 -0.53
N THR A 18 -6.01 -6.67 0.04
CA THR A 18 -6.49 -6.26 1.35
C THR A 18 -7.99 -6.01 1.34
N SER A 19 -8.50 -5.39 0.28
CA SER A 19 -9.95 -5.18 0.12
C SER A 19 -10.69 -6.51 0.01
N ALA A 20 -10.15 -7.45 -0.77
CA ALA A 20 -10.72 -8.78 -0.89
C ALA A 20 -10.64 -9.55 0.43
N LEU A 21 -9.56 -9.35 1.18
CA LEU A 21 -9.40 -9.99 2.48
C LEU A 21 -10.56 -9.61 3.42
N LYS A 22 -10.92 -8.33 3.45
CA LYS A 22 -12.06 -7.90 4.26
C LYS A 22 -13.35 -8.57 3.80
N LYS A 23 -13.57 -8.67 2.50
CA LYS A 23 -14.77 -9.31 1.95
C LYS A 23 -14.77 -10.82 2.13
N SER A 24 -13.62 -11.43 2.39
CA SER A 24 -13.53 -12.88 2.55
C SER A 24 -14.13 -13.37 3.87
N GLU A 25 -14.37 -12.47 4.83
CA GLU A 25 -14.87 -12.81 6.16
C GLU A 25 -14.05 -13.96 6.78
N GLU A 26 -12.77 -13.69 6.97
CA GLU A 26 -11.80 -14.61 7.59
C GLU A 26 -11.57 -15.86 6.71
N PHE A 27 -11.52 -15.65 5.38
CA PHE A 27 -11.29 -16.71 4.39
C PHE A 27 -12.44 -17.74 4.33
N THR A 28 -13.64 -17.33 4.72
CA THR A 28 -14.80 -18.21 4.62
C THR A 28 -15.47 -18.15 3.23
N LYS A 29 -15.24 -17.08 2.48
CA LYS A 29 -15.80 -16.91 1.14
C LYS A 29 -14.73 -17.21 0.09
N LEU A 30 -15.02 -18.14 -0.81
CA LEU A 30 -14.03 -18.68 -1.75
C LEU A 30 -13.47 -17.65 -2.70
N ILE A 31 -14.33 -16.91 -3.42
CA ILE A 31 -13.85 -15.96 -4.44
C ILE A 31 -13.02 -14.83 -3.84
N PRO A 32 -13.46 -14.11 -2.80
CA PRO A 32 -12.60 -13.12 -2.18
C PRO A 32 -11.31 -13.69 -1.62
N SER A 33 -11.33 -14.92 -1.09
CA SER A 33 -10.12 -15.56 -0.57
C SER A 33 -9.10 -15.82 -1.65
N ILE A 34 -9.55 -16.28 -2.82
CA ILE A 34 -8.67 -16.50 -3.98
C ILE A 34 -8.06 -15.18 -4.45
N ILE A 35 -8.86 -14.12 -4.55
CA ILE A 35 -8.39 -12.80 -4.96
C ILE A 35 -7.34 -12.29 -3.97
N THR A 36 -7.55 -12.50 -2.68
CA THR A 36 -6.60 -12.11 -1.64
C THR A 36 -5.24 -12.79 -1.84
N VAL A 37 -5.24 -14.09 -2.02
CA VAL A 37 -4.00 -14.86 -2.18
C VAL A 37 -3.26 -14.45 -3.44
N ILE A 38 -3.96 -14.38 -4.57
CA ILE A 38 -3.35 -13.99 -5.84
C ILE A 38 -2.85 -12.55 -5.77
N GLY A 39 -3.63 -11.66 -5.16
CA GLY A 39 -3.24 -10.26 -5.02
C GLY A 39 -1.96 -10.07 -4.21
N TYR A 40 -1.86 -10.74 -3.06
CA TYR A 40 -0.64 -10.64 -2.25
C TYR A 40 0.55 -11.30 -2.94
N CYS A 41 0.35 -12.42 -3.62
CA CYS A 41 1.44 -13.04 -4.38
C CYS A 41 1.97 -12.07 -5.46
N GLY A 42 1.07 -11.42 -6.19
CA GLY A 42 1.46 -10.43 -7.19
C GLY A 42 2.16 -9.23 -6.56
N ALA A 43 1.65 -8.75 -5.42
CA ALA A 43 2.24 -7.63 -4.72
C ALA A 43 3.69 -7.92 -4.32
N PHE A 44 3.94 -9.06 -3.72
CA PHE A 44 5.31 -9.42 -3.29
C PHE A 44 6.21 -9.72 -4.48
N TYR A 45 5.66 -10.28 -5.54
CA TYR A 45 6.42 -10.51 -6.76
C TYR A 45 6.96 -9.19 -7.33
N PHE A 46 6.10 -8.19 -7.51
CA PHE A 46 6.53 -6.90 -8.03
C PHE A 46 7.39 -6.13 -7.04
N LEU A 47 7.13 -6.27 -5.73
CA LEU A 47 7.97 -5.66 -4.72
C LEU A 47 9.41 -6.18 -4.81
N SER A 48 9.59 -7.46 -5.11
CA SER A 48 10.92 -8.04 -5.20
C SER A 48 11.78 -7.37 -6.27
N PHE A 49 11.16 -6.90 -7.34
CA PHE A 49 11.89 -6.14 -8.36
C PHE A 49 12.20 -4.72 -7.89
N ALA A 50 11.26 -4.09 -7.18
CA ALA A 50 11.43 -2.72 -6.72
C ALA A 50 12.60 -2.59 -5.74
N ILE A 51 12.74 -3.52 -4.81
CA ILE A 51 13.76 -3.42 -3.76
C ILE A 51 15.16 -3.78 -4.23
N ARG A 52 15.34 -4.14 -5.50
CA ARG A 52 16.68 -4.33 -6.06
C ARG A 52 17.49 -3.05 -6.04
N THR A 53 16.87 -1.91 -6.28
CA THR A 53 17.54 -0.62 -6.33
C THR A 53 17.02 0.37 -5.31
N ILE A 54 15.78 0.24 -4.86
CA ILE A 54 15.22 1.10 -3.83
C ILE A 54 15.54 0.48 -2.47
N PRO A 55 16.17 1.24 -1.54
CA PRO A 55 16.40 0.71 -0.19
C PRO A 55 15.10 0.21 0.43
N VAL A 56 15.17 -0.92 1.13
CA VAL A 56 13.97 -1.59 1.65
C VAL A 56 13.14 -0.67 2.55
N GLY A 57 13.81 0.08 3.43
CA GLY A 57 13.11 1.00 4.31
C GLY A 57 12.34 2.08 3.58
N PHE A 58 12.93 2.61 2.50
CA PHE A 58 12.27 3.66 1.71
C PHE A 58 11.15 3.09 0.86
N ALA A 59 11.33 1.90 0.28
CA ALA A 59 10.27 1.22 -0.44
C ALA A 59 9.08 0.98 0.48
N TYR A 60 9.34 0.54 1.70
CA TYR A 60 8.30 0.28 2.67
C TYR A 60 7.59 1.56 3.10
N ALA A 61 8.33 2.67 3.27
CA ALA A 61 7.74 3.95 3.62
C ALA A 61 6.80 4.46 2.52
N ILE A 62 7.21 4.34 1.27
CA ILE A 62 6.37 4.74 0.13
C ILE A 62 5.13 3.85 0.07
N TRP A 63 5.33 2.53 0.21
CA TRP A 63 4.22 1.57 0.24
C TRP A 63 3.23 1.95 1.34
N SER A 64 3.71 2.19 2.55
CA SER A 64 2.85 2.55 3.68
C SER A 64 2.10 3.85 3.42
N GLY A 65 2.79 4.88 2.95
CA GLY A 65 2.17 6.19 2.71
C GLY A 65 1.11 6.14 1.62
N VAL A 66 1.47 5.63 0.46
CA VAL A 66 0.54 5.54 -0.68
C VAL A 66 -0.56 4.54 -0.38
N GLY A 67 -0.20 3.38 0.16
CA GLY A 67 -1.15 2.32 0.47
C GLY A 67 -2.19 2.76 1.49
N ILE A 68 -1.76 3.43 2.56
CA ILE A 68 -2.67 3.89 3.60
C ILE A 68 -3.69 4.89 3.04
N VAL A 69 -3.24 5.83 2.21
CA VAL A 69 -4.16 6.79 1.60
C VAL A 69 -5.19 6.07 0.74
N LEU A 70 -4.73 5.19 -0.14
CA LEU A 70 -5.63 4.50 -1.08
C LEU A 70 -6.58 3.55 -0.36
N ILE A 71 -6.08 2.78 0.62
CA ILE A 71 -6.93 1.83 1.34
C ILE A 71 -7.93 2.56 2.25
N THR A 72 -7.57 3.72 2.78
CA THR A 72 -8.49 4.52 3.57
C THR A 72 -9.63 5.05 2.69
N ILE A 73 -9.32 5.49 1.48
CA ILE A 73 -10.33 5.94 0.54
C ILE A 73 -11.26 4.77 0.18
N ILE A 74 -10.71 3.60 -0.10
CA ILE A 74 -11.50 2.41 -0.41
C ILE A 74 -12.38 2.02 0.78
N GLY A 75 -11.83 2.06 1.98
CA GLY A 75 -12.59 1.76 3.18
C GLY A 75 -13.77 2.72 3.37
N ALA A 76 -13.55 4.01 3.13
CA ALA A 76 -14.61 5.00 3.25
C ALA A 76 -15.69 4.82 2.20
N VAL A 77 -15.30 4.53 0.94
CA VAL A 77 -16.24 4.45 -0.18
C VAL A 77 -17.00 3.12 -0.19
N PHE A 78 -16.28 1.99 -0.04
CA PHE A 78 -16.88 0.67 -0.22
C PHE A 78 -17.31 0.00 1.08
N PHE A 79 -16.66 0.32 2.20
CA PHE A 79 -16.95 -0.32 3.48
C PHE A 79 -17.56 0.64 4.50
N LYS A 80 -17.79 1.89 4.11
CA LYS A 80 -18.36 2.94 4.98
C LYS A 80 -17.56 3.18 6.24
N GLU A 81 -16.25 2.96 6.17
CA GLU A 81 -15.32 3.20 7.27
C GLU A 81 -14.77 4.61 7.18
N ILE A 82 -15.56 5.58 7.66
CA ILE A 82 -15.20 6.99 7.54
C ILE A 82 -14.21 7.37 8.65
N PRO A 83 -13.02 7.89 8.31
CA PRO A 83 -12.04 8.28 9.33
C PRO A 83 -12.51 9.55 10.07
N ASP A 84 -12.27 9.55 11.38
CA ASP A 84 -12.53 10.75 12.19
C ASP A 84 -11.36 11.73 12.09
N LEU A 85 -11.47 12.87 12.77
CA LEU A 85 -10.45 13.90 12.68
C LEU A 85 -9.07 13.45 13.17
N PRO A 86 -8.93 12.75 14.33
CA PRO A 86 -7.62 12.24 14.71
C PRO A 86 -7.02 11.30 13.70
N ALA A 87 -7.82 10.45 13.04
CA ALA A 87 -7.32 9.56 12.00
C ALA A 87 -6.80 10.34 10.80
N ILE A 88 -7.54 11.36 10.36
CA ILE A 88 -7.12 12.22 9.26
C ILE A 88 -5.81 12.91 9.58
N ILE A 89 -5.67 13.44 10.80
CA ILE A 89 -4.42 14.09 11.23
C ILE A 89 -3.26 13.09 11.19
N GLY A 90 -3.43 11.91 11.76
CA GLY A 90 -2.39 10.90 11.78
C GLY A 90 -1.98 10.42 10.38
N LEU A 91 -2.97 10.17 9.52
CA LEU A 91 -2.71 9.78 8.14
C LEU A 91 -1.96 10.88 7.38
N SER A 92 -2.32 12.13 7.61
CA SER A 92 -1.64 13.28 7.00
C SER A 92 -0.18 13.35 7.42
N LEU A 93 0.10 13.11 8.70
CA LEU A 93 1.48 13.09 9.21
C LEU A 93 2.31 11.99 8.55
N ILE A 94 1.73 10.81 8.34
CA ILE A 94 2.42 9.71 7.66
C ILE A 94 2.77 10.12 6.23
N VAL A 95 1.83 10.70 5.51
CA VAL A 95 2.04 11.13 4.12
C VAL A 95 3.12 12.22 4.07
N ILE A 96 3.07 13.19 4.96
CA ILE A 96 4.08 14.25 5.04
C ILE A 96 5.45 13.63 5.31
N GLY A 97 5.54 12.67 6.23
CA GLY A 97 6.80 11.98 6.52
C GLY A 97 7.37 11.29 5.30
N VAL A 98 6.54 10.61 4.52
CA VAL A 98 6.98 9.94 3.29
C VAL A 98 7.50 10.96 2.27
N ILE A 99 6.82 12.09 2.12
CA ILE A 99 7.24 13.15 1.22
C ILE A 99 8.61 13.71 1.65
N VAL A 100 8.79 13.94 2.95
CA VAL A 100 10.06 14.45 3.49
C VAL A 100 11.20 13.48 3.14
N ILE A 101 11.01 12.20 3.35
CA ILE A 101 12.03 11.20 3.02
C ILE A 101 12.39 11.25 1.54
N ASN A 102 11.38 11.28 0.68
CA ASN A 102 11.64 11.16 -0.76
C ASN A 102 12.21 12.43 -1.38
N VAL A 103 11.89 13.60 -0.82
CA VAL A 103 12.33 14.87 -1.38
C VAL A 103 13.65 15.32 -0.78
N PHE A 104 13.82 15.17 0.52
CA PHE A 104 14.93 15.79 1.25
C PHE A 104 16.04 14.81 1.66
N SER A 105 15.72 13.52 1.81
CA SER A 105 16.75 12.57 2.24
C SER A 105 17.72 12.26 1.12
N LYS A 106 19.02 12.20 1.46
CA LYS A 106 20.07 11.81 0.53
C LYS A 106 20.33 10.31 0.51
N THR A 107 19.63 9.57 1.37
CA THR A 107 19.81 8.13 1.44
C THR A 107 18.85 7.36 0.53
N THR A 108 17.90 8.06 -0.10
CA THR A 108 17.00 7.41 -1.06
C THR A 108 17.71 7.19 -2.40
N ALA A 109 17.12 6.38 -3.25
CA ALA A 109 17.66 5.99 -4.55
C ALA A 109 17.24 6.93 -5.69
N HIS A 110 17.06 8.21 -5.40
CA HIS A 110 16.68 9.15 -6.47
C HIS A 110 17.83 10.03 -6.92
#